data_365760d30e25904bf44209970114a9af
#
_entry.id   365760d30e25904bf44209970114a9af
#
_cell.length_a   1.000
_cell.length_b   1.000
_cell.length_c   1.000
_cell.angle_alpha   90.00
_cell.angle_beta   90.00
_cell.angle_gamma   90.00
#
_symmetry.space_group_name_H-M   'P 1'
#
loop_
_entity.id
_entity.type
_entity.pdbx_description
1 polymer ?
#
loop_
_entity_poly.entity_id
_entity_poly.type
_entity_poly.pdbx_seq_one_letter_code
_entity_poly.pdbx_strand_id
1 'polypeptide(L)'
;MTDNGPTAATPGGAAAQPATTTGGALLAGMVTAGLGLGVCTVSVLLLWIAAPAPAAGSPSGALHIAADLWLLAHGADLVRTAGPGAAAVPVGVTPLLLVAVPVWLLYRCAQRALSAADGGPRRHARGTGPLRRPASPGAVLGRFLGGYLLTAAAAVAYAASGALRVAPVSALLCVPLTAAGAVAVAAARTVGLRAVLPLPARARRAWAGLPPGVRAALAPPRRAAALRAACAAGAVLLATGALLVLTGVVWHAGAVRHSLLHVAPDWPGRGTVLLVCLLLLPNAAVWGAAYALGPGFTLGAGSAVGPLGAVGYPAGLPPFPLLGAVPQEAAGSPLTWAAAVGPVAAGAAAAWYAARPARAAAAARGPEARLLRWNRRATATVAALAALMCGAGAAVLAGAAGGALGTAALRHVGPSWWLTGAAAAGWTAAVAVPGALVLREWHLWRTLGRSPLAKRRS
;
A
#
# COMPACT_ATOMS: atom_id res chain seq x y z
N MET A 1 67.78 -29.09 -11.70
CA MET A 1 67.30 -28.40 -10.51
C MET A 1 66.64 -27.15 -10.98
N THR A 2 65.37 -27.20 -11.28
CA THR A 2 64.53 -26.06 -11.70
C THR A 2 63.43 -25.90 -10.68
N ASP A 3 63.56 -24.80 -9.94
CA ASP A 3 62.65 -24.40 -8.85
C ASP A 3 61.45 -23.70 -9.49
N ASN A 4 60.28 -24.35 -9.38
CA ASN A 4 58.99 -23.76 -9.79
C ASN A 4 58.29 -23.21 -8.55
N GLY A 5 58.52 -21.92 -8.26
CA GLY A 5 57.75 -21.18 -7.27
C GLY A 5 56.29 -21.01 -7.68
N PRO A 6 55.33 -21.09 -6.75
CA PRO A 6 53.91 -20.97 -7.05
C PRO A 6 53.54 -19.52 -7.40
N THR A 7 52.93 -19.33 -8.59
CA THR A 7 52.30 -18.09 -9.04
C THR A 7 51.13 -17.73 -8.11
N ALA A 8 51.29 -16.68 -7.35
CA ALA A 8 50.20 -16.10 -6.56
C ALA A 8 49.09 -15.56 -7.48
N ALA A 9 47.93 -16.19 -7.41
CA ALA A 9 46.70 -15.71 -8.04
C ALA A 9 46.32 -14.35 -7.45
N THR A 10 46.29 -13.35 -8.29
CA THR A 10 45.77 -12.00 -7.99
C THR A 10 44.29 -12.14 -7.63
N PRO A 11 43.83 -11.73 -6.43
CA PRO A 11 42.41 -11.72 -6.15
C PRO A 11 41.76 -10.66 -7.03
N GLY A 12 40.81 -11.12 -7.86
CA GLY A 12 39.99 -10.28 -8.73
C GLY A 12 39.41 -9.11 -7.96
N GLY A 13 39.63 -7.90 -8.48
CA GLY A 13 39.17 -6.66 -7.89
C GLY A 13 37.66 -6.65 -7.72
N ALA A 14 37.20 -6.86 -6.51
CA ALA A 14 35.86 -6.48 -6.11
C ALA A 14 35.75 -4.95 -6.36
N ALA A 15 34.92 -4.56 -7.32
CA ALA A 15 34.65 -3.17 -7.63
C ALA A 15 34.23 -2.46 -6.33
N ALA A 16 35.11 -1.59 -5.85
CA ALA A 16 34.85 -0.78 -4.66
C ALA A 16 33.61 0.08 -4.92
N GLN A 17 32.50 -0.26 -4.28
CA GLN A 17 31.30 0.57 -4.32
C GLN A 17 31.68 1.96 -3.77
N PRO A 18 31.43 3.03 -4.55
CA PRO A 18 31.80 4.38 -4.11
C PRO A 18 31.06 4.70 -2.81
N ALA A 19 31.82 5.06 -1.76
CA ALA A 19 31.26 5.62 -0.55
C ALA A 19 30.28 6.73 -0.96
N THR A 20 29.03 6.67 -0.47
CA THR A 20 27.98 7.63 -0.82
C THR A 20 28.42 9.04 -0.39
N THR A 21 29.05 9.74 -1.30
CA THR A 21 29.32 11.18 -1.17
C THR A 21 27.96 11.90 -1.10
N THR A 22 27.98 13.13 -0.63
CA THR A 22 26.80 14.01 -0.54
C THR A 22 26.00 14.06 -1.86
N GLY A 23 26.67 14.00 -3.01
CA GLY A 23 26.07 13.93 -4.35
C GLY A 23 25.49 12.55 -4.69
N GLY A 24 26.06 11.47 -4.17
CA GLY A 24 25.62 10.11 -4.49
C GLY A 24 24.21 9.79 -4.03
N ALA A 25 23.77 10.28 -2.88
CA ALA A 25 22.40 10.09 -2.41
C ALA A 25 21.37 10.88 -3.25
N LEU A 26 21.70 12.10 -3.66
CA LEU A 26 20.86 12.90 -4.54
C LEU A 26 20.74 12.23 -5.92
N LEU A 27 21.86 11.80 -6.50
CA LEU A 27 21.88 11.06 -7.77
C LEU A 27 21.06 9.76 -7.68
N ALA A 28 21.18 9.02 -6.58
CA ALA A 28 20.38 7.81 -6.35
C ALA A 28 18.87 8.10 -6.36
N GLY A 29 18.44 9.23 -5.81
CA GLY A 29 17.06 9.70 -5.89
C GLY A 29 16.62 9.98 -7.33
N MET A 30 17.43 10.75 -8.07
CA MET A 30 17.17 11.06 -9.49
C MET A 30 17.07 9.79 -10.34
N VAL A 31 18.02 8.86 -10.18
CA VAL A 31 18.03 7.57 -10.90
C VAL A 31 16.81 6.74 -10.54
N THR A 32 16.39 6.74 -9.27
CA THR A 32 15.18 6.01 -8.84
C THR A 32 13.93 6.54 -9.53
N ALA A 33 13.76 7.86 -9.61
CA ALA A 33 12.66 8.48 -10.34
C ALA A 33 12.75 8.20 -11.85
N GLY A 34 13.94 8.33 -12.43
CA GLY A 34 14.23 8.07 -13.85
C GLY A 34 13.94 6.60 -14.23
N LEU A 35 14.26 5.63 -13.37
CA LEU A 35 13.91 4.23 -13.59
C LEU A 35 12.39 4.01 -13.64
N GLY A 36 11.65 4.60 -12.70
CA GLY A 36 10.19 4.52 -12.70
C GLY A 36 9.57 5.14 -13.96
N LEU A 37 10.03 6.34 -14.32
CA LEU A 37 9.61 7.00 -15.55
C LEU A 37 10.01 6.20 -16.80
N GLY A 38 11.20 5.63 -16.84
CA GLY A 38 11.68 4.79 -17.93
C GLY A 38 10.84 3.53 -18.12
N VAL A 39 10.42 2.87 -17.04
CA VAL A 39 9.50 1.72 -17.12
C VAL A 39 8.16 2.14 -17.73
N CYS A 40 7.57 3.26 -17.29
CA CYS A 40 6.34 3.78 -17.89
C CYS A 40 6.56 4.13 -19.39
N THR A 41 7.66 4.78 -19.72
CA THR A 41 8.01 5.15 -21.10
C THR A 41 8.12 3.94 -22.02
N VAL A 42 8.87 2.92 -21.61
CA VAL A 42 9.03 1.68 -22.40
C VAL A 42 7.68 0.98 -22.55
N SER A 43 6.90 0.88 -21.47
CA SER A 43 5.58 0.23 -21.51
C SER A 43 4.62 0.95 -22.48
N VAL A 44 4.54 2.29 -22.40
CA VAL A 44 3.66 3.08 -23.27
C VAL A 44 4.12 3.02 -24.73
N LEU A 45 5.43 3.11 -25.00
CA LEU A 45 5.95 3.02 -26.36
C LEU A 45 5.71 1.64 -26.97
N LEU A 46 5.88 0.55 -26.22
CA LEU A 46 5.55 -0.80 -26.70
C LEU A 46 4.07 -0.94 -27.06
N LEU A 47 3.18 -0.40 -26.21
CA LEU A 47 1.74 -0.41 -26.49
C LEU A 47 1.39 0.48 -27.71
N TRP A 48 2.07 1.63 -27.86
CA TRP A 48 1.89 2.55 -28.97
C TRP A 48 2.34 1.93 -30.29
N ILE A 49 3.47 1.23 -30.32
CA ILE A 49 3.97 0.51 -31.51
C ILE A 49 3.04 -0.65 -31.90
N ALA A 50 2.46 -1.34 -30.90
CA ALA A 50 1.56 -2.47 -31.11
C ALA A 50 0.16 -2.04 -31.57
N ALA A 51 -0.24 -0.78 -31.39
CA ALA A 51 -1.58 -0.30 -31.71
C ALA A 51 -1.73 -0.04 -33.24
N PRO A 52 -2.78 -0.55 -33.90
CA PRO A 52 -3.02 -0.34 -35.34
C PRO A 52 -3.25 1.14 -35.71
N ALA A 53 -3.88 1.89 -34.79
CA ALA A 53 -4.12 3.33 -34.92
C ALA A 53 -3.86 3.98 -33.54
N PRO A 54 -2.60 4.39 -33.27
CA PRO A 54 -2.24 4.86 -31.94
C PRO A 54 -2.95 6.17 -31.60
N ALA A 55 -3.73 6.14 -30.50
CA ALA A 55 -4.48 7.29 -30.01
C ALA A 55 -3.58 8.50 -29.67
N ALA A 56 -2.30 8.27 -29.38
CA ALA A 56 -1.32 9.32 -29.13
C ALA A 56 -0.87 10.07 -30.39
N GLY A 57 -1.23 9.61 -31.59
CA GLY A 57 -0.91 10.23 -32.90
C GLY A 57 0.59 10.30 -33.24
N SER A 58 1.45 10.62 -32.29
CA SER A 58 2.89 10.81 -32.47
C SER A 58 3.69 10.19 -31.34
N PRO A 59 4.99 9.87 -31.57
CA PRO A 59 5.88 9.39 -30.49
C PRO A 59 5.98 10.38 -29.32
N SER A 60 5.97 11.69 -29.59
CA SER A 60 5.98 12.70 -28.52
C SER A 60 4.71 12.66 -27.68
N GLY A 61 3.54 12.42 -28.28
CA GLY A 61 2.28 12.19 -27.54
C GLY A 61 2.37 10.97 -26.61
N ALA A 62 2.97 9.88 -27.08
CA ALA A 62 3.21 8.69 -26.25
C ALA A 62 4.12 8.99 -25.04
N LEU A 63 5.15 9.81 -25.21
CA LEU A 63 6.02 10.24 -24.11
C LEU A 63 5.29 11.09 -23.07
N HIS A 64 4.38 11.99 -23.50
CA HIS A 64 3.54 12.75 -22.55
C HIS A 64 2.64 11.80 -21.76
N ILE A 65 1.98 10.84 -22.42
CA ILE A 65 1.17 9.83 -21.74
C ILE A 65 2.00 9.03 -20.74
N ALA A 66 3.26 8.71 -21.05
CA ALA A 66 4.14 7.99 -20.12
C ALA A 66 4.45 8.82 -18.86
N ALA A 67 4.71 10.13 -19.03
CA ALA A 67 4.92 11.04 -17.90
C ALA A 67 3.64 11.19 -17.07
N ASP A 68 2.49 11.36 -17.69
CA ASP A 68 1.18 11.43 -17.03
C ASP A 68 0.89 10.17 -16.24
N LEU A 69 1.12 8.99 -16.83
CA LEU A 69 0.93 7.70 -16.18
C LEU A 69 1.86 7.52 -14.97
N TRP A 70 3.11 7.97 -15.08
CA TRP A 70 4.05 7.96 -13.97
C TRP A 70 3.61 8.89 -12.83
N LEU A 71 3.07 10.07 -13.12
CA LEU A 71 2.52 11.00 -12.14
C LEU A 71 1.24 10.45 -11.51
N LEU A 72 0.36 9.84 -12.31
CA LEU A 72 -0.83 9.11 -11.82
C LEU A 72 -0.43 7.97 -10.86
N ALA A 73 0.69 7.27 -11.13
CA ALA A 73 1.24 6.24 -10.24
C ALA A 73 1.64 6.76 -8.85
N HIS A 74 1.75 8.07 -8.68
CA HIS A 74 1.96 8.72 -7.37
C HIS A 74 0.66 9.24 -6.74
N GLY A 75 -0.49 9.01 -7.39
CA GLY A 75 -1.79 9.48 -6.94
C GLY A 75 -2.14 10.90 -7.40
N ALA A 76 -1.40 11.45 -8.36
CA ALA A 76 -1.74 12.75 -8.94
C ALA A 76 -2.92 12.63 -9.91
N ASP A 77 -3.91 13.51 -9.78
CA ASP A 77 -5.07 13.53 -10.67
C ASP A 77 -4.67 14.08 -12.06
N LEU A 78 -5.21 13.44 -13.10
CA LEU A 78 -5.11 13.91 -14.47
C LEU A 78 -6.38 14.68 -14.87
N VAL A 79 -6.20 15.63 -15.76
CA VAL A 79 -7.30 16.42 -16.33
C VAL A 79 -7.19 16.39 -17.84
N ARG A 80 -8.24 15.94 -18.50
CA ARG A 80 -8.36 15.99 -19.96
C ARG A 80 -9.13 17.22 -20.37
N THR A 81 -8.55 18.01 -21.27
CA THR A 81 -9.21 19.13 -21.92
C THR A 81 -9.52 18.76 -23.36
N ALA A 82 -10.78 18.79 -23.76
CA ALA A 82 -11.22 18.42 -25.11
C ALA A 82 -11.00 19.53 -26.17
N GLY A 83 -10.40 20.67 -25.77
CA GLY A 83 -10.12 21.83 -26.63
C GLY A 83 -10.23 23.16 -25.87
N PRO A 84 -9.89 24.28 -26.54
CA PRO A 84 -10.04 25.61 -25.94
C PRO A 84 -11.48 25.90 -25.55
N GLY A 85 -11.73 26.19 -24.26
CA GLY A 85 -13.09 26.46 -23.74
C GLY A 85 -13.90 25.23 -23.34
N ALA A 86 -13.43 24.00 -23.60
CA ALA A 86 -14.12 22.80 -23.12
C ALA A 86 -13.91 22.58 -21.64
N ALA A 87 -14.92 22.07 -20.96
CA ALA A 87 -14.86 21.74 -19.54
C ALA A 87 -13.74 20.70 -19.28
N ALA A 88 -12.94 20.97 -18.27
CA ALA A 88 -11.89 20.04 -17.84
C ALA A 88 -12.52 18.79 -17.22
N VAL A 89 -12.17 17.62 -17.74
CA VAL A 89 -12.69 16.32 -17.30
C VAL A 89 -11.64 15.64 -16.41
N PRO A 90 -11.87 15.50 -15.10
CA PRO A 90 -10.92 14.88 -14.20
C PRO A 90 -10.90 13.34 -14.42
N VAL A 91 -9.70 12.77 -14.37
CA VAL A 91 -9.41 11.34 -14.36
C VAL A 91 -8.54 11.06 -13.14
N GLY A 92 -9.18 10.70 -12.03
CA GLY A 92 -8.54 10.55 -10.73
C GLY A 92 -8.56 9.13 -10.16
N VAL A 93 -9.10 8.13 -10.89
CA VAL A 93 -9.00 6.73 -10.45
C VAL A 93 -7.60 6.21 -10.72
N THR A 94 -6.81 6.14 -9.65
CA THR A 94 -5.43 5.66 -9.73
C THR A 94 -5.37 4.14 -9.63
N PRO A 95 -4.80 3.41 -10.61
CA PRO A 95 -4.60 1.97 -10.50
C PRO A 95 -3.60 1.63 -9.40
N LEU A 96 -4.06 0.98 -8.33
CA LEU A 96 -3.23 0.70 -7.15
C LEU A 96 -2.02 -0.21 -7.44
N LEU A 97 -2.12 -1.10 -8.43
CA LEU A 97 -0.98 -1.91 -8.82
C LEU A 97 0.11 -1.06 -9.48
N LEU A 98 -0.28 -0.01 -10.20
CA LEU A 98 0.66 0.93 -10.78
C LEU A 98 1.39 1.74 -9.68
N VAL A 99 0.69 2.14 -8.60
CA VAL A 99 1.27 2.81 -7.42
C VAL A 99 2.33 1.95 -6.73
N ALA A 100 2.14 0.62 -6.74
CA ALA A 100 3.08 -0.30 -6.10
C ALA A 100 4.50 -0.21 -6.70
N VAL A 101 4.64 0.13 -7.99
CA VAL A 101 5.93 0.22 -8.68
C VAL A 101 6.83 1.33 -8.10
N PRO A 102 6.42 2.62 -8.12
CA PRO A 102 7.25 3.69 -7.54
C PRO A 102 7.44 3.54 -6.03
N VAL A 103 6.43 3.09 -5.30
CA VAL A 103 6.54 2.83 -3.85
C VAL A 103 7.60 1.75 -3.57
N TRP A 104 7.59 0.66 -4.31
CA TRP A 104 8.57 -0.41 -4.16
C TRP A 104 9.99 0.05 -4.55
N LEU A 105 10.14 0.78 -5.65
CA LEU A 105 11.43 1.34 -6.08
C LEU A 105 12.00 2.29 -5.02
N LEU A 106 11.19 3.25 -4.56
CA LEU A 106 11.56 4.20 -3.51
C LEU A 106 11.98 3.48 -2.23
N TYR A 107 11.18 2.50 -1.78
CA TYR A 107 11.47 1.72 -0.59
C TYR A 107 12.82 0.98 -0.71
N ARG A 108 13.03 0.27 -1.82
CA ARG A 108 14.27 -0.53 -2.03
C ARG A 108 15.50 0.34 -2.20
N CYS A 109 15.40 1.43 -2.96
CA CYS A 109 16.52 2.33 -3.19
C CYS A 109 16.87 3.16 -1.96
N ALA A 110 15.87 3.61 -1.18
CA ALA A 110 16.11 4.27 0.10
C ALA A 110 16.82 3.34 1.11
N GLN A 111 16.43 2.06 1.19
CA GLN A 111 17.15 1.08 2.00
C GLN A 111 18.60 0.92 1.57
N ARG A 112 18.86 0.82 0.25
CA ARG A 112 20.22 0.72 -0.28
C ARG A 112 21.05 1.97 0.03
N ALA A 113 20.45 3.16 -0.09
CA ALA A 113 21.10 4.42 0.23
C ALA A 113 21.51 4.49 1.71
N LEU A 114 20.65 4.02 2.62
CA LEU A 114 20.95 3.93 4.06
C LEU A 114 22.07 2.91 4.33
N SER A 115 21.98 1.70 3.78
CA SER A 115 22.98 0.65 3.97
C SER A 115 24.35 1.06 3.43
N ALA A 116 24.40 1.77 2.30
CA ALA A 116 25.65 2.28 1.75
C ALA A 116 26.27 3.40 2.61
N ALA A 117 25.45 4.17 3.32
CA ALA A 117 25.92 5.17 4.27
C ALA A 117 26.51 4.55 5.55
N ASP A 118 25.97 3.42 6.01
CA ASP A 118 26.46 2.71 7.21
C ASP A 118 27.69 1.83 6.91
N GLY A 119 27.77 1.27 5.68
CA GLY A 119 28.79 0.32 5.23
C GLY A 119 30.07 0.94 4.65
N GLY A 120 30.22 2.28 4.69
CA GLY A 120 31.47 2.91 4.30
C GLY A 120 32.65 2.33 5.07
N PRO A 121 33.74 1.88 4.39
CA PRO A 121 34.83 1.19 5.06
C PRO A 121 35.35 2.08 6.17
N ARG A 122 35.25 1.60 7.43
CA ARG A 122 36.10 2.01 8.54
C ARG A 122 37.53 1.56 8.20
N ARG A 123 38.08 2.08 7.08
CA ARG A 123 39.48 1.92 6.81
C ARG A 123 40.20 2.63 7.93
N HIS A 124 40.97 1.88 8.65
CA HIS A 124 42.08 2.34 9.48
C HIS A 124 43.04 3.12 8.58
N ALA A 125 42.60 4.28 8.11
CA ALA A 125 43.48 5.23 7.44
C ALA A 125 44.34 5.82 8.55
N ARG A 126 45.51 5.25 8.72
CA ARG A 126 46.68 5.93 9.33
C ARG A 126 47.03 7.11 8.42
N GLY A 127 46.17 8.15 8.42
CA GLY A 127 46.35 9.35 7.65
C GLY A 127 45.73 10.51 8.37
N THR A 128 46.52 11.56 8.61
CA THR A 128 46.22 12.81 9.33
C THR A 128 45.24 13.74 8.55
N GLY A 129 44.29 13.21 7.83
CA GLY A 129 43.22 13.99 7.16
C GLY A 129 42.02 14.22 8.09
N PRO A 130 41.29 15.34 7.94
CA PRO A 130 40.11 15.61 8.77
C PRO A 130 39.08 14.50 8.58
N LEU A 131 38.71 13.81 9.66
CA LEU A 131 37.71 12.75 9.71
C LEU A 131 36.38 13.32 9.23
N ARG A 132 35.99 13.02 8.00
CA ARG A 132 34.62 13.34 7.53
C ARG A 132 33.62 12.59 8.38
N ARG A 133 32.84 13.32 9.17
CA ARG A 133 31.73 12.76 9.95
C ARG A 133 30.79 12.02 8.99
N PRO A 134 30.38 10.78 9.30
CA PRO A 134 29.40 10.07 8.51
C PRO A 134 28.11 10.90 8.43
N ALA A 135 27.51 10.97 7.23
CA ALA A 135 26.27 11.70 7.05
C ALA A 135 25.16 11.08 7.91
N SER A 136 24.39 11.91 8.60
CA SER A 136 23.27 11.40 9.37
C SER A 136 22.24 10.71 8.44
N PRO A 137 21.58 9.63 8.88
CA PRO A 137 20.56 8.94 8.08
C PRO A 137 19.50 9.89 7.53
N GLY A 138 19.09 10.90 8.30
CA GLY A 138 18.16 11.94 7.86
C GLY A 138 18.69 12.80 6.73
N ALA A 139 19.97 13.15 6.75
CA ALA A 139 20.61 13.91 5.68
C ALA A 139 20.74 13.09 4.37
N VAL A 140 21.03 11.79 4.48
CA VAL A 140 21.05 10.86 3.33
C VAL A 140 19.69 10.77 2.67
N LEU A 141 18.65 10.50 3.45
CA LEU A 141 17.28 10.37 2.95
C LEU A 141 16.71 11.69 2.44
N GLY A 142 17.04 12.83 3.09
CA GLY A 142 16.64 14.15 2.63
C GLY A 142 17.21 14.48 1.24
N ARG A 143 18.46 14.14 0.99
CA ARG A 143 19.09 14.33 -0.35
C ARG A 143 18.53 13.36 -1.37
N PHE A 144 18.34 12.10 -0.99
CA PHE A 144 17.68 11.11 -1.84
C PHE A 144 16.30 11.58 -2.28
N LEU A 145 15.48 12.02 -1.32
CA LEU A 145 14.15 12.57 -1.59
C LEU A 145 14.22 13.84 -2.44
N GLY A 146 15.19 14.74 -2.19
CA GLY A 146 15.42 15.93 -2.97
C GLY A 146 15.72 15.63 -4.46
N GLY A 147 16.60 14.65 -4.71
CA GLY A 147 16.90 14.20 -6.08
C GLY A 147 15.68 13.58 -6.78
N TYR A 148 14.90 12.78 -6.05
CA TYR A 148 13.65 12.21 -6.57
C TYR A 148 12.64 13.30 -6.96
N LEU A 149 12.41 14.26 -6.06
CA LEU A 149 11.45 15.35 -6.28
C LEU A 149 11.90 16.33 -7.37
N LEU A 150 13.20 16.52 -7.55
CA LEU A 150 13.72 17.32 -8.67
C LEU A 150 13.36 16.68 -10.03
N THR A 151 13.56 15.37 -10.17
CA THR A 151 13.14 14.66 -11.38
C THR A 151 11.63 14.68 -11.55
N ALA A 152 10.86 14.55 -10.45
CA ALA A 152 9.41 14.64 -10.47
C ALA A 152 8.93 16.03 -10.94
N ALA A 153 9.57 17.10 -10.48
CA ALA A 153 9.27 18.47 -10.94
C ALA A 153 9.51 18.64 -12.46
N ALA A 154 10.60 18.08 -12.97
CA ALA A 154 10.85 18.07 -14.41
C ALA A 154 9.79 17.27 -15.18
N ALA A 155 9.34 16.12 -14.65
CA ALA A 155 8.26 15.34 -15.25
C ALA A 155 6.92 16.09 -15.25
N VAL A 156 6.57 16.81 -14.17
CA VAL A 156 5.37 17.67 -14.10
C VAL A 156 5.46 18.78 -15.14
N ALA A 157 6.60 19.45 -15.26
CA ALA A 157 6.80 20.52 -16.25
C ALA A 157 6.66 19.99 -17.70
N TYR A 158 7.18 18.79 -17.96
CA TYR A 158 7.06 18.13 -19.26
C TYR A 158 5.60 17.74 -19.56
N ALA A 159 4.90 17.11 -18.59
CA ALA A 159 3.52 16.70 -18.73
C ALA A 159 2.54 17.86 -18.94
N ALA A 160 2.87 19.06 -18.44
CA ALA A 160 2.01 20.25 -18.57
C ALA A 160 1.77 20.71 -20.02
N SER A 161 2.59 20.29 -20.97
CA SER A 161 2.45 20.62 -22.40
C SER A 161 1.66 19.58 -23.20
N GLY A 162 1.23 18.47 -22.56
CA GLY A 162 0.46 17.38 -23.20
C GLY A 162 -1.04 17.67 -23.32
N ALA A 163 -1.74 16.79 -24.04
CA ALA A 163 -3.20 16.82 -24.19
C ALA A 163 -3.94 16.41 -22.87
N LEU A 164 -3.33 15.49 -22.12
CA LEU A 164 -3.66 15.24 -20.72
C LEU A 164 -2.77 16.15 -19.89
N ARG A 165 -3.31 16.72 -18.83
CA ARG A 165 -2.55 17.60 -17.94
C ARG A 165 -2.70 17.10 -16.51
N VAL A 166 -1.62 17.08 -15.77
CA VAL A 166 -1.66 16.83 -14.34
C VAL A 166 -2.25 18.02 -13.62
N ALA A 167 -3.17 17.79 -12.69
CA ALA A 167 -3.64 18.81 -11.78
C ALA A 167 -2.49 19.26 -10.87
N PRO A 168 -2.00 20.53 -10.97
CA PRO A 168 -0.74 20.92 -10.32
C PRO A 168 -0.79 20.79 -8.79
N VAL A 169 -1.93 21.12 -8.19
CA VAL A 169 -2.12 21.01 -6.72
C VAL A 169 -2.06 19.54 -6.28
N SER A 170 -2.70 18.65 -7.02
CA SER A 170 -2.68 17.20 -6.74
C SER A 170 -1.26 16.66 -6.87
N ALA A 171 -0.53 16.99 -7.94
CA ALA A 171 0.86 16.55 -8.11
C ALA A 171 1.78 17.07 -6.99
N LEU A 172 1.63 18.36 -6.61
CA LEU A 172 2.42 18.98 -5.55
C LEU A 172 2.22 18.30 -4.18
N LEU A 173 1.05 17.73 -3.93
CA LEU A 173 0.73 17.05 -2.69
C LEU A 173 1.02 15.54 -2.76
N CYS A 174 0.51 14.87 -3.79
CA CYS A 174 0.52 13.40 -3.84
C CYS A 174 1.92 12.83 -4.13
N VAL A 175 2.70 13.47 -5.01
CA VAL A 175 4.05 12.96 -5.34
C VAL A 175 4.99 13.03 -4.13
N PRO A 176 5.14 14.17 -3.43
CA PRO A 176 5.96 14.23 -2.22
C PRO A 176 5.43 13.34 -1.09
N LEU A 177 4.11 13.24 -0.91
CA LEU A 177 3.50 12.41 0.14
C LEU A 177 3.79 10.93 -0.08
N THR A 178 3.61 10.44 -1.32
CA THR A 178 3.90 9.05 -1.70
C THR A 178 5.40 8.75 -1.55
N ALA A 179 6.26 9.64 -2.03
CA ALA A 179 7.70 9.47 -1.94
C ALA A 179 8.18 9.51 -0.47
N ALA A 180 7.74 10.49 0.32
CA ALA A 180 8.08 10.61 1.73
C ALA A 180 7.54 9.42 2.54
N GLY A 181 6.33 8.95 2.25
CA GLY A 181 5.73 7.77 2.87
C GLY A 181 6.55 6.50 2.65
N ALA A 182 6.94 6.22 1.40
CA ALA A 182 7.77 5.07 1.06
C ALA A 182 9.15 5.13 1.73
N VAL A 183 9.79 6.31 1.70
CA VAL A 183 11.08 6.55 2.36
C VAL A 183 10.98 6.43 3.89
N ALA A 184 9.90 6.92 4.49
CA ALA A 184 9.66 6.80 5.93
C ALA A 184 9.48 5.33 6.37
N VAL A 185 8.80 4.51 5.56
CA VAL A 185 8.68 3.06 5.79
C VAL A 185 10.05 2.39 5.68
N ALA A 186 10.86 2.75 4.68
CA ALA A 186 12.23 2.23 4.55
C ALA A 186 13.08 2.59 5.78
N ALA A 187 13.04 3.85 6.22
CA ALA A 187 13.75 4.32 7.40
C ALA A 187 13.30 3.60 8.69
N ALA A 188 11.99 3.42 8.85
CA ALA A 188 11.44 2.74 10.02
C ALA A 188 11.90 1.28 10.14
N ARG A 189 12.12 0.63 8.99
CA ARG A 189 12.56 -0.78 8.92
C ARG A 189 14.06 -0.96 9.08
N THR A 190 14.87 0.02 8.64
CA THR A 190 16.36 -0.08 8.65
C THR A 190 16.97 0.52 9.90
N VAL A 191 16.74 1.79 10.17
CA VAL A 191 17.42 2.55 11.23
C VAL A 191 16.49 2.97 12.37
N GLY A 192 15.18 2.76 12.19
CA GLY A 192 14.16 3.27 13.08
C GLY A 192 13.79 4.74 12.77
N LEU A 193 12.49 5.02 12.77
CA LEU A 193 11.98 6.35 12.37
C LEU A 193 12.51 7.50 13.21
N ARG A 194 12.81 7.24 14.50
CA ARG A 194 13.37 8.24 15.43
C ARG A 194 14.79 8.68 15.09
N ALA A 195 15.56 7.85 14.39
CA ALA A 195 16.91 8.19 13.95
C ALA A 195 16.89 9.20 12.78
N VAL A 196 15.79 9.21 12.02
CA VAL A 196 15.61 10.08 10.84
C VAL A 196 14.80 11.33 11.18
N LEU A 197 13.74 11.15 11.97
CA LEU A 197 12.82 12.21 12.40
C LEU A 197 12.80 12.26 13.94
N PRO A 198 13.70 13.01 14.56
CA PRO A 198 13.64 13.22 16.01
C PRO A 198 12.35 13.95 16.37
N LEU A 199 11.60 13.39 17.31
CA LEU A 199 10.36 14.00 17.78
C LEU A 199 10.65 15.41 18.31
N PRO A 200 9.94 16.44 17.82
CA PRO A 200 10.08 17.79 18.34
C PRO A 200 9.74 17.83 19.84
N ALA A 201 10.33 18.78 20.57
CA ALA A 201 10.18 18.87 22.02
C ALA A 201 8.69 18.95 22.46
N ARG A 202 7.84 19.60 21.64
CA ARG A 202 6.39 19.66 21.87
C ARG A 202 5.74 18.27 21.80
N ALA A 203 6.08 17.46 20.81
CA ALA A 203 5.56 16.10 20.66
C ALA A 203 6.06 15.16 21.79
N ARG A 204 7.30 15.34 22.25
CA ARG A 204 7.81 14.59 23.40
C ARG A 204 7.08 14.97 24.69
N ARG A 205 6.78 16.25 24.89
CA ARG A 205 5.98 16.74 26.04
C ARG A 205 4.55 16.22 25.97
N ALA A 206 3.90 16.30 24.81
CA ALA A 206 2.56 15.73 24.60
C ALA A 206 2.53 14.23 24.88
N TRP A 207 3.54 13.48 24.41
CA TRP A 207 3.68 12.05 24.73
C TRP A 207 3.85 11.80 26.23
N ALA A 208 4.67 12.59 26.93
CA ALA A 208 4.88 12.47 28.37
C ALA A 208 3.62 12.81 29.17
N GLY A 209 2.78 13.72 28.70
CA GLY A 209 1.49 14.11 29.28
C GLY A 209 0.37 13.09 29.10
N LEU A 210 0.53 12.08 28.24
CA LEU A 210 -0.50 11.05 28.08
C LEU A 210 -0.67 10.21 29.35
N PRO A 211 -1.90 9.81 29.70
CA PRO A 211 -2.17 8.92 30.82
C PRO A 211 -1.32 7.65 30.75
N PRO A 212 -0.85 7.10 31.90
CA PRO A 212 0.01 5.91 31.93
C PRO A 212 -0.60 4.71 31.18
N GLY A 213 -1.91 4.52 31.24
CA GLY A 213 -2.63 3.47 30.52
C GLY A 213 -2.50 3.59 28.99
N VAL A 214 -2.60 4.81 28.47
CA VAL A 214 -2.45 5.08 27.01
C VAL A 214 -1.01 4.85 26.58
N ARG A 215 -0.03 5.31 27.34
CA ARG A 215 1.39 5.05 27.05
C ARG A 215 1.72 3.56 27.07
N ALA A 216 1.15 2.81 28.04
CA ALA A 216 1.30 1.37 28.10
C ALA A 216 0.61 0.66 26.92
N ALA A 217 -0.56 1.12 26.47
CA ALA A 217 -1.25 0.61 25.30
C ALA A 217 -0.41 0.78 24.01
N LEU A 218 0.22 1.94 23.89
CA LEU A 218 1.06 2.32 22.75
C LEU A 218 2.54 1.89 22.89
N ALA A 219 2.88 1.05 23.86
CA ALA A 219 4.24 0.52 24.01
C ALA A 219 4.67 -0.28 22.76
N PRO A 220 5.97 -0.25 22.38
CA PRO A 220 6.45 -0.88 21.16
C PRO A 220 6.00 -2.33 20.93
N PRO A 221 6.06 -3.25 21.93
CA PRO A 221 5.63 -4.63 21.72
C PRO A 221 4.14 -4.76 21.46
N ARG A 222 3.30 -3.92 22.08
CA ARG A 222 1.84 -3.93 21.87
C ARG A 222 1.47 -3.38 20.49
N ARG A 223 2.11 -2.28 20.08
CA ARG A 223 1.93 -1.73 18.73
C ARG A 223 2.34 -2.72 17.64
N ALA A 224 3.47 -3.39 17.81
CA ALA A 224 3.93 -4.40 16.86
C ALA A 224 2.97 -5.60 16.76
N ALA A 225 2.38 -6.03 17.88
CA ALA A 225 1.39 -7.09 17.89
C ALA A 225 0.08 -6.63 17.25
N ALA A 226 -0.40 -5.41 17.57
CA ALA A 226 -1.59 -4.82 16.96
C ALA A 226 -1.43 -4.63 15.44
N LEU A 227 -0.27 -4.15 15.00
CA LEU A 227 0.02 -4.00 13.57
C LEU A 227 -0.02 -5.34 12.84
N ARG A 228 0.58 -6.40 13.40
CA ARG A 228 0.50 -7.74 12.79
C ARG A 228 -0.93 -8.25 12.71
N ALA A 229 -1.73 -8.03 13.76
CA ALA A 229 -3.14 -8.40 13.78
C ALA A 229 -3.96 -7.60 12.75
N ALA A 230 -3.72 -6.29 12.64
CA ALA A 230 -4.35 -5.41 11.65
C ALA A 230 -3.99 -5.80 10.21
N CYS A 231 -2.71 -6.08 9.94
CA CYS A 231 -2.27 -6.56 8.63
C CYS A 231 -2.90 -7.91 8.27
N ALA A 232 -3.06 -8.82 9.23
CA ALA A 232 -3.73 -10.10 8.99
C ALA A 232 -5.23 -9.90 8.66
N ALA A 233 -5.94 -9.05 9.42
CA ALA A 233 -7.32 -8.70 9.12
C ALA A 233 -7.46 -8.03 7.75
N GLY A 234 -6.62 -7.03 7.45
CA GLY A 234 -6.61 -6.35 6.15
C GLY A 234 -6.34 -7.29 4.98
N ALA A 235 -5.41 -8.24 5.15
CA ALA A 235 -5.14 -9.24 4.12
C ALA A 235 -6.35 -10.16 3.86
N VAL A 236 -7.06 -10.57 4.92
CA VAL A 236 -8.29 -11.37 4.78
C VAL A 236 -9.40 -10.56 4.11
N LEU A 237 -9.58 -9.27 4.47
CA LEU A 237 -10.56 -8.40 3.81
C LEU A 237 -10.25 -8.24 2.32
N LEU A 238 -9.00 -7.98 1.95
CA LEU A 238 -8.59 -7.85 0.55
C LEU A 238 -8.76 -9.18 -0.21
N ALA A 239 -8.41 -10.31 0.42
CA ALA A 239 -8.62 -11.63 -0.18
C ALA A 239 -10.11 -11.93 -0.39
N THR A 240 -10.98 -11.56 0.57
CA THR A 240 -12.44 -11.66 0.44
C THR A 240 -12.93 -10.79 -0.73
N GLY A 241 -12.47 -9.54 -0.81
CA GLY A 241 -12.84 -8.65 -1.90
C GLY A 241 -12.39 -9.17 -3.27
N ALA A 242 -11.16 -9.67 -3.37
CA ALA A 242 -10.65 -10.29 -4.58
C ALA A 242 -11.46 -11.55 -4.98
N LEU A 243 -11.84 -12.36 -4.00
CA LEU A 243 -12.68 -13.55 -4.24
C LEU A 243 -14.08 -13.16 -4.76
N LEU A 244 -14.70 -12.13 -4.16
CA LEU A 244 -16.00 -11.62 -4.63
C LEU A 244 -15.91 -11.09 -6.07
N VAL A 245 -14.86 -10.34 -6.41
CA VAL A 245 -14.63 -9.86 -7.78
C VAL A 245 -14.44 -11.04 -8.73
N LEU A 246 -13.61 -12.02 -8.37
CA LEU A 246 -13.40 -13.22 -9.18
C LEU A 246 -14.72 -13.98 -9.40
N THR A 247 -15.51 -14.15 -8.36
CA THR A 247 -16.84 -14.78 -8.46
C THR A 247 -17.74 -13.97 -9.40
N GLY A 248 -17.77 -12.64 -9.28
CA GLY A 248 -18.53 -11.75 -10.17
C GLY A 248 -18.10 -11.88 -11.64
N VAL A 249 -16.78 -11.89 -11.91
CA VAL A 249 -16.23 -12.08 -13.26
C VAL A 249 -16.62 -13.43 -13.85
N VAL A 250 -16.55 -14.50 -13.08
CA VAL A 250 -16.93 -15.85 -13.53
C VAL A 250 -18.44 -15.94 -13.75
N TRP A 251 -19.25 -15.41 -12.82
CA TRP A 251 -20.70 -15.47 -12.90
C TRP A 251 -21.26 -14.66 -14.06
N HIS A 252 -20.66 -13.51 -14.36
CA HIS A 252 -21.04 -12.60 -15.44
C HIS A 252 -20.06 -12.65 -16.63
N ALA A 253 -19.40 -13.80 -16.86
CA ALA A 253 -18.37 -13.94 -17.89
C ALA A 253 -18.83 -13.52 -19.30
N GLY A 254 -20.11 -13.73 -19.63
CA GLY A 254 -20.73 -13.29 -20.89
C GLY A 254 -20.69 -11.76 -21.03
N ALA A 255 -21.13 -11.03 -20.01
CA ALA A 255 -21.12 -9.56 -20.00
C ALA A 255 -19.70 -8.99 -20.03
N VAL A 256 -18.78 -9.58 -19.26
CA VAL A 256 -17.35 -9.20 -19.23
C VAL A 256 -16.72 -9.38 -20.61
N ARG A 257 -16.97 -10.52 -21.27
CA ARG A 257 -16.49 -10.79 -22.63
C ARG A 257 -17.09 -9.82 -23.64
N HIS A 258 -18.40 -9.58 -23.59
CA HIS A 258 -19.08 -8.63 -24.46
C HIS A 258 -18.47 -7.23 -24.33
N SER A 259 -18.29 -6.73 -23.11
CA SER A 259 -17.67 -5.43 -22.85
C SER A 259 -16.25 -5.37 -23.40
N LEU A 260 -15.43 -6.43 -23.22
CA LEU A 260 -14.07 -6.49 -23.74
C LEU A 260 -14.04 -6.39 -25.27
N LEU A 261 -14.90 -7.15 -25.95
CA LEU A 261 -14.95 -7.17 -27.41
C LEU A 261 -15.51 -5.87 -28.00
N HIS A 262 -16.41 -5.21 -27.27
CA HIS A 262 -16.98 -3.92 -27.67
C HIS A 262 -15.96 -2.79 -27.58
N VAL A 263 -15.16 -2.75 -26.48
CA VAL A 263 -14.14 -1.71 -26.26
C VAL A 263 -12.92 -1.94 -27.15
N ALA A 264 -12.55 -3.19 -27.40
CA ALA A 264 -11.34 -3.54 -28.14
C ALA A 264 -11.65 -4.67 -29.16
N PRO A 265 -11.98 -4.32 -30.40
CA PRO A 265 -12.24 -5.30 -31.45
C PRO A 265 -10.97 -6.03 -31.91
N ASP A 266 -9.81 -5.39 -31.84
CA ASP A 266 -8.48 -5.88 -32.23
C ASP A 266 -7.70 -6.53 -31.06
N TRP A 267 -6.75 -7.40 -31.39
CA TRP A 267 -5.95 -8.13 -30.41
C TRP A 267 -5.04 -7.22 -29.55
N PRO A 268 -4.29 -6.23 -30.11
CA PRO A 268 -3.50 -5.33 -29.31
C PRO A 268 -4.33 -4.49 -28.33
N GLY A 269 -5.51 -4.02 -28.78
CA GLY A 269 -6.45 -3.30 -27.92
C GLY A 269 -6.96 -4.17 -26.77
N ARG A 270 -7.29 -5.45 -27.01
CA ARG A 270 -7.66 -6.40 -25.96
C ARG A 270 -6.56 -6.59 -24.94
N GLY A 271 -5.32 -6.74 -25.41
CA GLY A 271 -4.13 -6.81 -24.52
C GLY A 271 -4.00 -5.59 -23.62
N THR A 272 -4.20 -4.40 -24.19
CA THR A 272 -4.18 -3.13 -23.45
C THR A 272 -5.29 -3.04 -22.42
N VAL A 273 -6.53 -3.38 -22.78
CA VAL A 273 -7.67 -3.38 -21.84
C VAL A 273 -7.47 -4.39 -20.72
N LEU A 274 -6.98 -5.59 -21.02
CA LEU A 274 -6.65 -6.60 -20.01
C LEU A 274 -5.52 -6.14 -19.07
N LEU A 275 -4.50 -5.44 -19.58
CA LEU A 275 -3.46 -4.84 -18.76
C LEU A 275 -4.04 -3.79 -17.80
N VAL A 276 -4.93 -2.92 -18.28
CA VAL A 276 -5.61 -1.93 -17.43
C VAL A 276 -6.49 -2.63 -16.38
N CYS A 277 -7.21 -3.69 -16.75
CA CYS A 277 -7.96 -4.50 -15.80
C CYS A 277 -7.05 -5.10 -14.72
N LEU A 278 -5.88 -5.62 -15.10
CA LEU A 278 -4.88 -6.15 -14.16
C LEU A 278 -4.36 -5.06 -13.22
N LEU A 279 -4.05 -3.87 -13.73
CA LEU A 279 -3.59 -2.73 -12.93
C LEU A 279 -4.66 -2.25 -11.93
N LEU A 280 -5.95 -2.38 -12.29
CA LEU A 280 -7.10 -2.04 -11.44
C LEU A 280 -7.58 -3.19 -10.55
N LEU A 281 -7.00 -4.39 -10.64
CA LEU A 281 -7.44 -5.53 -9.85
C LEU A 281 -7.37 -5.29 -8.32
N PRO A 282 -6.32 -4.65 -7.77
CA PRO A 282 -6.31 -4.29 -6.36
C PRO A 282 -7.40 -3.26 -5.99
N ASN A 283 -7.73 -2.32 -6.88
CA ASN A 283 -8.86 -1.40 -6.67
C ASN A 283 -10.17 -2.18 -6.56
N ALA A 284 -10.42 -3.09 -7.49
CA ALA A 284 -11.60 -3.95 -7.48
C ALA A 284 -11.67 -4.80 -6.19
N ALA A 285 -10.53 -5.33 -5.72
CA ALA A 285 -10.46 -6.05 -4.45
C ALA A 285 -10.84 -5.17 -3.25
N VAL A 286 -10.41 -3.90 -3.22
CA VAL A 286 -10.83 -2.93 -2.19
C VAL A 286 -12.33 -2.65 -2.28
N TRP A 287 -12.89 -2.51 -3.48
CA TRP A 287 -14.33 -2.31 -3.68
C TRP A 287 -15.14 -3.53 -3.23
N GLY A 288 -14.68 -4.74 -3.56
CA GLY A 288 -15.27 -5.98 -3.09
C GLY A 288 -15.20 -6.13 -1.56
N ALA A 289 -14.09 -5.68 -0.94
CA ALA A 289 -13.98 -5.63 0.51
C ALA A 289 -14.97 -4.63 1.13
N ALA A 290 -15.15 -3.45 0.53
CA ALA A 290 -16.14 -2.47 0.97
C ALA A 290 -17.57 -3.00 0.82
N TYR A 291 -17.85 -3.76 -0.24
CA TYR A 291 -19.10 -4.51 -0.41
C TYR A 291 -19.32 -5.49 0.74
N ALA A 292 -18.34 -6.34 1.04
CA ALA A 292 -18.44 -7.33 2.12
C ALA A 292 -18.61 -6.70 3.51
N LEU A 293 -18.03 -5.53 3.72
CA LEU A 293 -18.14 -4.76 4.97
C LEU A 293 -19.53 -4.13 5.18
N GLY A 294 -20.32 -3.98 4.12
CA GLY A 294 -21.67 -3.41 4.15
C GLY A 294 -21.85 -2.08 3.46
N PRO A 295 -20.95 -1.09 3.63
CA PRO A 295 -21.10 0.22 2.99
C PRO A 295 -21.10 0.17 1.46
N GLY A 296 -20.44 -0.82 0.86
CA GLY A 296 -20.36 -0.93 -0.60
C GLY A 296 -19.55 0.17 -1.25
N PHE A 297 -19.89 0.45 -2.52
CA PHE A 297 -19.26 1.48 -3.34
C PHE A 297 -20.28 2.16 -4.26
N THR A 298 -19.90 3.28 -4.86
CA THR A 298 -20.69 4.01 -5.82
C THR A 298 -20.05 3.97 -7.21
N LEU A 299 -20.87 3.91 -8.27
CA LEU A 299 -20.45 4.02 -9.66
C LEU A 299 -20.71 5.42 -10.22
N GLY A 300 -21.08 6.34 -9.37
CA GLY A 300 -21.40 7.72 -9.71
C GLY A 300 -22.47 8.30 -8.77
N ALA A 301 -22.82 9.56 -8.97
CA ALA A 301 -23.81 10.24 -8.15
C ALA A 301 -25.18 9.55 -8.20
N GLY A 302 -25.74 9.28 -7.04
CA GLY A 302 -27.04 8.60 -6.91
C GLY A 302 -26.99 7.07 -7.00
N SER A 303 -25.83 6.48 -7.29
CA SER A 303 -25.68 5.01 -7.32
C SER A 303 -25.23 4.47 -5.97
N ALA A 304 -25.67 3.25 -5.65
CA ALA A 304 -25.21 2.50 -4.49
C ALA A 304 -25.14 1.01 -4.84
N VAL A 305 -24.00 0.39 -4.57
CA VAL A 305 -23.75 -1.04 -4.80
C VAL A 305 -23.30 -1.66 -3.50
N GLY A 306 -24.13 -2.49 -2.91
CA GLY A 306 -23.85 -3.14 -1.62
C GLY A 306 -24.59 -4.45 -1.46
N PRO A 307 -24.39 -5.18 -0.35
CA PRO A 307 -25.04 -6.47 -0.13
C PRO A 307 -26.56 -6.37 0.07
N LEU A 308 -27.06 -5.17 0.36
CA LEU A 308 -28.51 -4.92 0.51
C LEU A 308 -29.20 -4.62 -0.81
N GLY A 309 -28.45 -4.36 -1.87
CA GLY A 309 -28.93 -4.11 -3.21
C GLY A 309 -27.99 -3.26 -4.04
N ALA A 310 -28.34 -3.15 -5.33
CA ALA A 310 -27.65 -2.30 -6.28
C ALA A 310 -28.69 -1.44 -7.01
N VAL A 311 -28.49 -0.12 -7.03
CA VAL A 311 -29.44 0.84 -7.59
C VAL A 311 -28.73 2.06 -8.19
N GLY A 312 -29.42 2.75 -9.09
CA GLY A 312 -29.05 4.09 -9.54
C GLY A 312 -27.84 4.13 -10.47
N TYR A 313 -27.67 3.15 -11.35
CA TYR A 313 -26.53 3.15 -12.28
C TYR A 313 -26.64 4.31 -13.27
N PRO A 314 -25.57 5.12 -13.41
CA PRO A 314 -25.54 6.19 -14.39
C PRO A 314 -25.64 5.63 -15.83
N ALA A 315 -26.48 6.20 -16.67
CA ALA A 315 -26.66 5.79 -18.06
C ALA A 315 -25.36 5.93 -18.91
N GLY A 316 -24.43 6.77 -18.47
CA GLY A 316 -23.15 7.01 -19.16
C GLY A 316 -21.97 6.19 -18.66
N LEU A 317 -22.20 5.07 -17.97
CA LEU A 317 -21.09 4.18 -17.55
C LEU A 317 -20.38 3.61 -18.79
N PRO A 318 -19.04 3.74 -18.88
CA PRO A 318 -18.30 3.14 -19.99
C PRO A 318 -18.42 1.61 -19.94
N PRO A 319 -18.51 0.93 -21.10
CA PRO A 319 -18.55 -0.52 -21.17
C PRO A 319 -17.17 -1.12 -20.85
N PHE A 320 -16.80 -1.11 -19.57
CA PHE A 320 -15.50 -1.61 -19.12
C PHE A 320 -15.63 -3.02 -18.53
N PRO A 321 -14.73 -3.98 -18.85
CA PRO A 321 -14.89 -5.39 -18.47
C PRO A 321 -15.10 -5.64 -16.98
N LEU A 322 -14.35 -4.93 -16.08
CA LEU A 322 -14.53 -5.08 -14.63
C LEU A 322 -15.89 -4.56 -14.14
N LEU A 323 -16.49 -3.59 -14.84
CA LEU A 323 -17.85 -3.13 -14.53
C LEU A 323 -18.92 -4.15 -14.96
N GLY A 324 -18.63 -4.96 -15.97
CA GLY A 324 -19.49 -6.10 -16.36
C GLY A 324 -19.61 -7.17 -15.27
N ALA A 325 -18.68 -7.21 -14.31
CA ALA A 325 -18.73 -8.12 -13.17
C ALA A 325 -19.54 -7.58 -11.97
N VAL A 326 -19.99 -6.32 -12.03
CA VAL A 326 -20.80 -5.72 -10.96
C VAL A 326 -22.21 -6.31 -11.01
N PRO A 327 -22.84 -6.59 -9.84
CA PRO A 327 -24.23 -7.07 -9.81
C PRO A 327 -25.17 -6.16 -10.59
N GLN A 328 -26.17 -6.73 -11.24
CA GLN A 328 -27.24 -5.94 -11.86
C GLN A 328 -28.07 -5.21 -10.81
N GLU A 329 -28.76 -4.12 -11.21
CA GLU A 329 -29.68 -3.42 -10.32
C GLU A 329 -30.76 -4.35 -9.82
N ALA A 330 -30.74 -4.62 -8.52
CA ALA A 330 -31.72 -5.47 -7.86
C ALA A 330 -31.66 -5.26 -6.35
N ALA A 331 -32.71 -5.67 -5.65
CA ALA A 331 -32.68 -5.82 -4.20
C ALA A 331 -31.70 -6.92 -3.80
N GLY A 332 -31.06 -6.73 -2.65
CA GLY A 332 -30.18 -7.75 -2.09
C GLY A 332 -30.95 -9.04 -1.74
N SER A 333 -30.27 -10.15 -1.81
CA SER A 333 -30.80 -11.46 -1.46
C SER A 333 -30.10 -12.01 -0.19
N PRO A 334 -30.67 -13.03 0.51
CA PRO A 334 -29.98 -13.66 1.62
C PRO A 334 -28.60 -14.23 1.25
N LEU A 335 -28.39 -14.61 -0.02
CA LEU A 335 -27.11 -15.11 -0.52
C LEU A 335 -26.03 -14.00 -0.54
N THR A 336 -26.40 -12.74 -0.81
CA THR A 336 -25.46 -11.62 -0.80
C THR A 336 -24.92 -11.32 0.60
N TRP A 337 -25.65 -11.72 1.65
CA TRP A 337 -25.22 -11.59 3.05
C TRP A 337 -24.08 -12.55 3.41
N ALA A 338 -23.90 -13.62 2.62
CA ALA A 338 -22.74 -14.50 2.79
C ALA A 338 -21.40 -13.76 2.68
N ALA A 339 -21.38 -12.61 2.00
CA ALA A 339 -20.19 -11.74 1.95
C ALA A 339 -19.72 -11.30 3.36
N ALA A 340 -20.63 -11.25 4.37
CA ALA A 340 -20.29 -10.91 5.76
C ALA A 340 -19.37 -11.94 6.43
N VAL A 341 -19.23 -13.14 5.87
CA VAL A 341 -18.25 -14.14 6.34
C VAL A 341 -16.82 -13.60 6.27
N GLY A 342 -16.52 -12.78 5.26
CA GLY A 342 -15.21 -12.14 5.11
C GLY A 342 -14.81 -11.25 6.28
N PRO A 343 -15.60 -10.24 6.66
CA PRO A 343 -15.34 -9.41 7.84
C PRO A 343 -15.24 -10.21 9.15
N VAL A 344 -16.08 -11.25 9.33
CA VAL A 344 -15.98 -12.15 10.49
C VAL A 344 -14.65 -12.92 10.47
N ALA A 345 -14.24 -13.47 9.34
CA ALA A 345 -12.96 -14.16 9.19
C ALA A 345 -11.76 -13.19 9.42
N ALA A 346 -11.86 -11.94 8.97
CA ALA A 346 -10.86 -10.92 9.22
C ALA A 346 -10.72 -10.61 10.72
N GLY A 347 -11.85 -10.46 11.43
CA GLY A 347 -11.87 -10.29 12.87
C GLY A 347 -11.30 -11.50 13.62
N ALA A 348 -11.60 -12.71 13.17
CA ALA A 348 -11.05 -13.95 13.73
C ALA A 348 -9.52 -14.04 13.50
N ALA A 349 -9.03 -13.65 12.32
CA ALA A 349 -7.58 -13.55 12.06
C ALA A 349 -6.93 -12.54 13.01
N ALA A 350 -7.52 -11.36 13.19
CA ALA A 350 -7.02 -10.37 14.14
C ALA A 350 -7.00 -10.92 15.57
N ALA A 351 -8.06 -11.62 16.02
CA ALA A 351 -8.13 -12.26 17.33
C ALA A 351 -6.98 -13.25 17.54
N TRP A 352 -6.75 -14.10 16.55
CA TRP A 352 -5.67 -15.09 16.56
C TRP A 352 -4.29 -14.47 16.75
N TYR A 353 -4.00 -13.38 16.00
CA TYR A 353 -2.72 -12.68 16.10
C TYR A 353 -2.59 -11.87 17.40
N ALA A 354 -3.68 -11.26 17.88
CA ALA A 354 -3.68 -10.52 19.16
C ALA A 354 -3.48 -11.44 20.37
N ALA A 355 -3.95 -12.69 20.30
CA ALA A 355 -3.78 -13.69 21.36
C ALA A 355 -2.39 -14.39 21.35
N ARG A 356 -1.59 -14.25 20.27
CA ARG A 356 -0.26 -14.91 20.14
C ARG A 356 0.72 -14.63 21.31
N PRO A 357 0.87 -13.41 21.82
CA PRO A 357 1.76 -13.16 22.95
C PRO A 357 1.34 -13.88 24.23
N ALA A 358 0.05 -14.04 24.47
CA ALA A 358 -0.47 -14.82 25.60
C ALA A 358 -0.12 -16.30 25.47
N ARG A 359 -0.14 -16.86 24.24
CA ARG A 359 0.27 -18.23 23.94
C ARG A 359 1.76 -18.45 24.16
N ALA A 360 2.59 -17.54 23.69
CA ALA A 360 4.04 -17.60 23.88
C ALA A 360 4.41 -17.56 25.36
N ALA A 361 3.76 -16.70 26.15
CA ALA A 361 3.93 -16.62 27.60
C ALA A 361 3.44 -17.86 28.34
N ALA A 362 2.41 -18.54 27.82
CA ALA A 362 1.90 -19.79 28.40
C ALA A 362 2.84 -20.98 28.11
N ALA A 363 3.58 -20.95 27.00
CA ALA A 363 4.56 -21.97 26.63
C ALA A 363 5.94 -21.80 27.32
N ALA A 364 6.27 -20.58 27.76
CA ALA A 364 7.52 -20.27 28.45
C ALA A 364 7.53 -20.83 29.87
N ARG A 365 8.68 -21.37 30.30
CA ARG A 365 8.93 -21.89 31.67
C ARG A 365 9.85 -20.91 32.40
N GLY A 366 9.56 -20.67 33.70
CA GLY A 366 10.40 -19.85 34.58
C GLY A 366 9.81 -18.49 34.97
N PRO A 367 10.51 -17.72 35.81
CA PRO A 367 10.01 -16.43 36.32
C PRO A 367 9.81 -15.38 35.22
N GLU A 368 10.57 -15.43 34.13
CA GLU A 368 10.40 -14.53 32.97
C GLU A 368 9.07 -14.71 32.25
N ALA A 369 8.49 -15.90 32.27
CA ALA A 369 7.17 -16.19 31.71
C ALA A 369 6.06 -15.36 32.36
N ARG A 370 6.21 -15.00 33.63
CA ARG A 370 5.25 -14.14 34.35
C ARG A 370 5.32 -12.69 33.88
N LEU A 371 6.50 -12.19 33.50
CA LEU A 371 6.69 -10.84 32.99
C LEU A 371 6.13 -10.67 31.58
N LEU A 372 6.10 -11.74 30.78
CA LEU A 372 5.56 -11.77 29.43
C LEU A 372 4.03 -11.95 29.40
N ARG A 373 3.38 -12.28 30.52
CA ARG A 373 1.92 -12.49 30.58
C ARG A 373 1.16 -11.18 30.41
N TRP A 374 0.58 -11.00 29.25
CA TRP A 374 -0.39 -9.93 29.06
C TRP A 374 -1.69 -10.29 29.78
N ASN A 375 -2.18 -9.36 30.59
CA ASN A 375 -3.46 -9.49 31.26
C ASN A 375 -4.62 -9.32 30.26
N ARG A 376 -5.85 -9.61 30.68
CA ARG A 376 -7.07 -9.45 29.87
C ARG A 376 -7.16 -8.06 29.24
N ARG A 377 -6.89 -7.00 30.04
CA ARG A 377 -6.92 -5.60 29.55
C ARG A 377 -5.90 -5.36 28.45
N ALA A 378 -4.69 -5.88 28.58
CA ALA A 378 -3.65 -5.71 27.55
C ALA A 378 -4.02 -6.46 26.24
N THR A 379 -4.59 -7.66 26.34
CA THR A 379 -5.04 -8.41 25.16
C THR A 379 -6.19 -7.68 24.45
N ALA A 380 -7.20 -7.22 25.21
CA ALA A 380 -8.31 -6.44 24.65
C ALA A 380 -7.83 -5.13 24.02
N THR A 381 -6.90 -4.42 24.67
CA THR A 381 -6.32 -3.18 24.12
C THR A 381 -5.58 -3.42 22.80
N VAL A 382 -4.82 -4.51 22.70
CA VAL A 382 -4.13 -4.85 21.43
C VAL A 382 -5.12 -5.21 20.34
N ALA A 383 -6.19 -5.94 20.64
CA ALA A 383 -7.23 -6.25 19.68
C ALA A 383 -8.00 -5.01 19.22
N ALA A 384 -8.32 -4.09 20.15
CA ALA A 384 -8.96 -2.81 19.84
C ALA A 384 -8.03 -1.91 18.99
N LEU A 385 -6.75 -1.82 19.34
CA LEU A 385 -5.76 -1.07 18.57
C LEU A 385 -5.58 -1.67 17.17
N ALA A 386 -5.62 -3.01 17.04
CA ALA A 386 -5.58 -3.68 15.74
C ALA A 386 -6.81 -3.34 14.89
N ALA A 387 -8.00 -3.28 15.50
CA ALA A 387 -9.22 -2.88 14.81
C ALA A 387 -9.15 -1.44 14.30
N LEU A 388 -8.67 -0.50 15.12
CA LEU A 388 -8.46 0.89 14.70
C LEU A 388 -7.43 1.01 13.57
N MET A 389 -6.32 0.27 13.65
CA MET A 389 -5.30 0.24 12.60
C MET A 389 -5.82 -0.40 11.30
N CYS A 390 -6.63 -1.46 11.39
CA CYS A 390 -7.28 -2.09 10.25
C CYS A 390 -8.25 -1.12 9.58
N GLY A 391 -9.08 -0.43 10.37
CA GLY A 391 -10.02 0.58 9.87
C GLY A 391 -9.32 1.76 9.21
N ALA A 392 -8.24 2.27 9.83
CA ALA A 392 -7.43 3.35 9.23
C ALA A 392 -6.79 2.89 7.91
N GLY A 393 -6.25 1.65 7.85
CA GLY A 393 -5.71 1.08 6.62
C GLY A 393 -6.77 0.90 5.53
N ALA A 394 -7.96 0.40 5.90
CA ALA A 394 -9.09 0.27 4.98
C ALA A 394 -9.57 1.63 4.46
N ALA A 395 -9.62 2.67 5.32
CA ALA A 395 -9.95 4.04 4.91
C ALA A 395 -8.97 4.59 3.87
N VAL A 396 -7.67 4.42 4.12
CA VAL A 396 -6.61 4.85 3.18
C VAL A 396 -6.73 4.12 1.85
N LEU A 397 -6.91 2.79 1.88
CA LEU A 397 -7.05 1.99 0.66
C LEU A 397 -8.33 2.34 -0.11
N ALA A 398 -9.45 2.54 0.59
CA ALA A 398 -10.72 2.94 -0.03
C ALA A 398 -10.61 4.32 -0.69
N GLY A 399 -9.98 5.29 -0.02
CA GLY A 399 -9.73 6.61 -0.60
C GLY A 399 -8.81 6.57 -1.80
N ALA A 400 -7.78 5.71 -1.78
CA ALA A 400 -6.84 5.55 -2.90
C ALA A 400 -7.42 4.72 -4.06
N ALA A 401 -8.42 3.85 -3.80
CA ALA A 401 -9.03 3.00 -4.82
C ALA A 401 -10.19 3.67 -5.57
N GLY A 402 -10.70 4.80 -5.07
CA GLY A 402 -11.74 5.61 -5.71
C GLY A 402 -11.17 6.84 -6.40
N GLY A 403 -12.03 7.63 -7.01
CA GLY A 403 -11.67 8.90 -7.65
C GLY A 403 -12.73 9.38 -8.64
N ALA A 404 -12.43 10.48 -9.32
CA ALA A 404 -13.27 10.99 -10.38
C ALA A 404 -12.96 10.28 -11.70
N LEU A 405 -13.99 9.90 -12.47
CA LEU A 405 -13.88 9.40 -13.85
C LEU A 405 -14.55 10.35 -14.83
N GLY A 406 -14.88 11.56 -14.41
CA GLY A 406 -15.58 12.54 -15.23
C GLY A 406 -16.17 13.68 -14.40
N THR A 407 -17.06 14.42 -15.05
CA THR A 407 -17.84 15.49 -14.43
C THR A 407 -19.24 15.00 -14.05
N ALA A 408 -20.03 15.82 -13.37
CA ALA A 408 -21.41 15.54 -12.99
C ALA A 408 -21.58 14.20 -12.26
N ALA A 409 -22.26 13.23 -12.91
CA ALA A 409 -22.54 11.93 -12.32
C ALA A 409 -21.29 11.11 -11.98
N LEU A 410 -20.21 11.22 -12.74
CA LEU A 410 -18.98 10.44 -12.57
C LEU A 410 -17.91 11.16 -11.74
N ARG A 411 -18.27 12.23 -11.02
CA ARG A 411 -17.33 12.99 -10.18
C ARG A 411 -16.75 12.17 -9.03
N HIS A 412 -17.46 11.16 -8.57
CA HIS A 412 -16.99 10.27 -7.51
C HIS A 412 -17.39 8.83 -7.80
N VAL A 413 -16.39 7.95 -7.98
CA VAL A 413 -16.56 6.53 -8.23
C VAL A 413 -15.69 5.76 -7.25
N GLY A 414 -16.26 4.77 -6.57
CA GLY A 414 -15.56 3.94 -5.59
C GLY A 414 -16.18 3.94 -4.21
N PRO A 415 -15.53 3.29 -3.24
CA PRO A 415 -16.02 3.18 -1.87
C PRO A 415 -15.80 4.49 -1.09
N SER A 416 -16.72 4.78 -0.18
CA SER A 416 -16.56 5.89 0.78
C SER A 416 -15.45 5.54 1.78
N TRP A 417 -14.38 6.33 1.80
CA TRP A 417 -13.21 6.06 2.64
C TRP A 417 -13.56 5.99 4.13
N TRP A 418 -14.41 6.88 4.64
CA TRP A 418 -14.75 6.94 6.06
C TRP A 418 -15.74 5.85 6.48
N LEU A 419 -16.74 5.52 5.63
CA LEU A 419 -17.67 4.41 5.91
C LEU A 419 -16.96 3.07 5.88
N THR A 420 -16.11 2.83 4.87
CA THR A 420 -15.33 1.59 4.74
C THR A 420 -14.36 1.44 5.91
N GLY A 421 -13.70 2.53 6.31
CA GLY A 421 -12.82 2.52 7.47
C GLY A 421 -13.55 2.27 8.79
N ALA A 422 -14.69 2.92 9.01
CA ALA A 422 -15.51 2.74 10.20
C ALA A 422 -16.07 1.30 10.26
N ALA A 423 -16.59 0.77 9.16
CA ALA A 423 -17.09 -0.59 9.09
C ALA A 423 -15.98 -1.63 9.33
N ALA A 424 -14.80 -1.45 8.73
CA ALA A 424 -13.66 -2.34 8.97
C ALA A 424 -13.21 -2.31 10.43
N ALA A 425 -13.15 -1.14 11.07
CA ALA A 425 -12.86 -1.01 12.49
C ALA A 425 -13.95 -1.69 13.35
N GLY A 426 -15.22 -1.43 13.05
CA GLY A 426 -16.37 -2.00 13.78
C GLY A 426 -16.42 -3.52 13.72
N TRP A 427 -16.39 -4.10 12.52
CA TRP A 427 -16.38 -5.56 12.34
C TRP A 427 -15.16 -6.22 13.01
N THR A 428 -13.97 -5.64 12.79
CA THR A 428 -12.74 -6.18 13.40
C THR A 428 -12.82 -6.08 14.92
N ALA A 429 -13.31 -4.99 15.50
CA ALA A 429 -13.44 -4.84 16.95
C ALA A 429 -14.46 -5.83 17.52
N ALA A 430 -15.65 -5.94 16.90
CA ALA A 430 -16.74 -6.79 17.35
C ALA A 430 -16.34 -8.28 17.43
N VAL A 431 -15.49 -8.74 16.52
CA VAL A 431 -15.03 -10.13 16.48
C VAL A 431 -13.69 -10.32 17.20
N ALA A 432 -12.72 -9.41 16.98
CA ALA A 432 -11.35 -9.61 17.48
C ALA A 432 -11.25 -9.41 18.99
N VAL A 433 -12.00 -8.48 19.58
CA VAL A 433 -11.89 -8.23 21.02
C VAL A 433 -12.41 -9.45 21.83
N PRO A 434 -13.66 -9.94 21.65
CA PRO A 434 -14.10 -11.12 22.36
C PRO A 434 -13.33 -12.37 21.95
N GLY A 435 -13.04 -12.55 20.65
CA GLY A 435 -12.30 -13.70 20.14
C GLY A 435 -10.90 -13.82 20.73
N ALA A 436 -10.15 -12.71 20.86
CA ALA A 436 -8.84 -12.73 21.47
C ALA A 436 -8.87 -13.07 22.96
N LEU A 437 -9.91 -12.63 23.69
CA LEU A 437 -10.12 -12.97 25.09
C LEU A 437 -10.45 -14.45 25.26
N VAL A 438 -11.36 -14.98 24.46
CA VAL A 438 -11.70 -16.42 24.46
C VAL A 438 -10.49 -17.28 24.14
N LEU A 439 -9.74 -16.95 23.10
CA LEU A 439 -8.52 -17.67 22.72
C LEU A 439 -7.45 -17.60 23.83
N ARG A 440 -7.33 -16.45 24.50
CA ARG A 440 -6.43 -16.30 25.64
C ARG A 440 -6.80 -17.25 26.79
N GLU A 441 -8.07 -17.25 27.23
CA GLU A 441 -8.54 -18.12 28.32
C GLU A 441 -8.41 -19.60 27.97
N TRP A 442 -8.79 -19.98 26.76
CA TRP A 442 -8.61 -21.33 26.22
C TRP A 442 -7.16 -21.83 26.29
N HIS A 443 -6.20 -20.97 25.93
CA HIS A 443 -4.78 -21.34 26.00
C HIS A 443 -4.28 -21.45 27.44
N LEU A 444 -4.72 -20.58 28.33
CA LEU A 444 -4.37 -20.65 29.76
C LEU A 444 -4.95 -21.94 30.40
N TRP A 445 -6.20 -22.25 30.11
CA TRP A 445 -6.83 -23.46 30.60
C TRP A 445 -6.10 -24.73 30.16
N ARG A 446 -5.75 -24.82 28.88
CA ARG A 446 -4.98 -25.95 28.34
C ARG A 446 -3.59 -26.12 28.96
N THR A 447 -2.95 -25.04 29.36
CA THR A 447 -1.62 -25.09 29.99
C THR A 447 -1.69 -25.41 31.48
N LEU A 448 -2.68 -24.92 32.20
CA LEU A 448 -2.90 -25.21 33.60
C LEU A 448 -3.40 -26.66 33.82
N GLY A 449 -4.30 -27.16 32.98
CA GLY A 449 -4.80 -28.55 33.05
C GLY A 449 -3.76 -29.63 32.72
N ARG A 450 -2.61 -29.23 32.12
CA ARG A 450 -1.47 -30.11 31.84
C ARG A 450 -0.33 -30.03 32.84
N SER A 451 -0.48 -29.23 33.93
CA SER A 451 0.55 -29.12 34.96
C SER A 451 0.55 -30.42 35.81
N PRO A 452 1.74 -31.01 36.09
CA PRO A 452 1.81 -32.24 36.92
C PRO A 452 1.26 -32.07 38.32
N LEU A 453 1.07 -30.85 38.80
CA LEU A 453 0.49 -30.55 40.10
C LEU A 453 -1.04 -30.76 40.16
N ALA A 454 -1.75 -30.74 39.03
CA ALA A 454 -3.16 -31.08 38.97
C ALA A 454 -3.42 -32.59 39.15
N LYS A 455 -2.46 -33.46 38.80
CA LYS A 455 -2.53 -34.90 38.99
C LYS A 455 -2.24 -35.39 40.41
N ARG A 456 -1.78 -34.52 41.33
CA ARG A 456 -1.59 -34.90 42.76
C ARG A 456 -2.78 -34.57 43.66
N ARG A 457 -3.90 -34.03 43.13
CA ARG A 457 -5.12 -33.71 43.87
C ARG A 457 -6.35 -34.54 43.46
N SER A 458 -6.18 -35.53 42.59
CA SER A 458 -7.12 -36.62 42.32
C SER A 458 -6.54 -37.93 42.81
#